data_aa6d24b303e78aa79cb35e81eee9a3c2
#
_entry.id   aa6d24b303e78aa79cb35e81eee9a3c2
#
_cell.length_a   1.000
_cell.length_b   1.000
_cell.length_c   1.000
_cell.angle_alpha   90.00
_cell.angle_beta   90.00
_cell.angle_gamma   90.00
#
_symmetry.space_group_name_H-M   'P 1'
#
loop_
_entity.id
_entity.type
_entity.pdbx_description
1 polymer ?
#
loop_
_entity_poly.entity_id
_entity_poly.type
_entity_poly.pdbx_seq_one_letter_code
_entity_poly.pdbx_strand_id
1 'polypeptide(L)'
;MIKRHTCSNGVRVVLENIPTVRSVAIGVWIGTGSRFENTKNNGISHFLEHMFFKGTKTRTAREIAESFDSIGGQVNAFTSKEYTCYYAKVLDTHAPYALEVLADMFFNSTFDEGELLKEKNVVLEEIKMYEDTPDDIVHDMLSRASFQNHELGFPILGTEETLHTFTGNTLRDYMNTHYVPEEVVISIAGNIDESFIKKVEGWFGSYKTSSLAKAEMDSPIFHPEKLARKKETEQAHLCLGFPGLSLKDKRSYSLIILNNIFGSSMSSRLFQEVREQKGLAYSVFSYHSAFQDNGIFTIYGGTAPHQLDELYETITNIVDDLNENGITDKELKNSKEQIKGNLMLSLESTNSRMSRNGKHELILGYHRTLDDMVESIDKVSKEDVDQLIQSIFNEGCSTSLVSPTGELPKGLQ
;
A
#
# COMPACT_ATOMS: atom_id res chain seq x y z
N MET A 1 0.49 -24.53 7.47
CA MET A 1 -0.74 -24.14 8.20
C MET A 1 -0.45 -22.87 8.97
N ILE A 2 -1.35 -21.89 8.91
CA ILE A 2 -1.22 -20.62 9.64
C ILE A 2 -1.69 -20.84 11.07
N LYS A 3 -0.86 -20.46 12.05
CA LYS A 3 -1.19 -20.45 13.47
C LYS A 3 -1.46 -19.02 13.90
N ARG A 4 -2.51 -18.83 14.70
CA ARG A 4 -2.92 -17.54 15.26
C ARG A 4 -2.86 -17.62 16.78
N HIS A 5 -2.34 -16.57 17.40
CA HIS A 5 -2.30 -16.40 18.84
C HIS A 5 -2.61 -14.94 19.18
N THR A 6 -3.35 -14.72 20.25
CA THR A 6 -3.60 -13.37 20.76
C THR A 6 -3.01 -13.30 22.17
N CYS A 7 -2.07 -12.39 22.38
CA CYS A 7 -1.51 -12.12 23.69
C CYS A 7 -2.56 -11.53 24.63
N SER A 8 -2.33 -11.63 25.93
CA SER A 8 -3.28 -11.14 26.96
C SER A 8 -3.56 -9.63 26.88
N ASN A 9 -2.68 -8.87 26.24
CA ASN A 9 -2.82 -7.43 26.03
C ASN A 9 -3.49 -7.05 24.69
N GLY A 10 -3.85 -8.03 23.84
CA GLY A 10 -4.52 -7.79 22.54
C GLY A 10 -3.59 -7.85 21.33
N VAL A 11 -2.24 -7.86 21.50
CA VAL A 11 -1.32 -8.07 20.36
C VAL A 11 -1.59 -9.42 19.72
N ARG A 12 -1.76 -9.42 18.38
CA ARG A 12 -2.02 -10.62 17.59
C ARG A 12 -0.74 -11.15 16.96
N VAL A 13 -0.57 -12.45 16.96
CA VAL A 13 0.58 -13.13 16.36
C VAL A 13 0.08 -14.10 15.29
N VAL A 14 0.66 -14.03 14.11
CA VAL A 14 0.38 -14.93 12.99
C VAL A 14 1.66 -15.58 12.55
N LEU A 15 1.71 -16.91 12.57
CA LEU A 15 2.90 -17.68 12.22
C LEU A 15 2.57 -18.71 11.14
N GLU A 16 3.33 -18.68 10.05
CA GLU A 16 3.31 -19.67 8.98
C GLU A 16 4.63 -20.41 8.92
N ASN A 17 4.65 -21.69 9.36
CA ASN A 17 5.82 -22.53 9.29
C ASN A 17 6.03 -23.07 7.86
N ILE A 18 7.23 -22.83 7.31
CA ILE A 18 7.66 -23.27 5.97
C ILE A 18 9.02 -23.97 6.12
N PRO A 19 9.04 -25.26 6.50
CA PRO A 19 10.30 -25.96 6.85
C PRO A 19 11.22 -26.24 5.66
N THR A 20 10.75 -25.99 4.44
CA THR A 20 11.52 -26.22 3.21
C THR A 20 12.46 -25.08 2.83
N VAL A 21 12.37 -23.94 3.52
CA VAL A 21 13.24 -22.78 3.29
C VAL A 21 14.20 -22.57 4.46
N ARG A 22 15.24 -21.75 4.25
CA ARG A 22 16.22 -21.38 5.30
C ARG A 22 16.04 -19.93 5.77
N SER A 23 15.01 -19.24 5.28
CA SER A 23 14.72 -17.85 5.65
C SER A 23 13.50 -17.74 6.54
N VAL A 24 13.49 -16.67 7.37
CA VAL A 24 12.34 -16.25 8.16
C VAL A 24 12.13 -14.76 7.90
N ALA A 25 10.90 -14.36 7.57
CA ALA A 25 10.47 -12.98 7.53
C ALA A 25 9.60 -12.69 8.76
N ILE A 26 9.90 -11.60 9.46
CA ILE A 26 9.18 -11.12 10.66
C ILE A 26 8.72 -9.70 10.37
N GLY A 27 7.42 -9.41 10.49
CA GLY A 27 6.84 -8.09 10.33
C GLY A 27 6.07 -7.65 11.57
N VAL A 28 6.34 -6.45 12.05
CA VAL A 28 5.56 -5.72 13.06
C VAL A 28 4.62 -4.81 12.32
N TRP A 29 3.35 -5.17 12.26
CA TRP A 29 2.29 -4.46 11.55
C TRP A 29 1.49 -3.62 12.52
N ILE A 30 1.25 -2.38 12.18
CA ILE A 30 0.47 -1.44 12.99
C ILE A 30 -0.69 -0.92 12.14
N GLY A 31 -1.92 -0.99 12.66
CA GLY A 31 -3.14 -0.53 12.00
C GLY A 31 -3.26 1.00 11.96
N THR A 32 -2.17 1.68 11.62
CA THR A 32 -2.08 3.15 11.57
C THR A 32 -1.19 3.57 10.41
N GLY A 33 -1.66 4.55 9.63
CA GLY A 33 -0.96 5.17 8.51
C GLY A 33 -1.49 6.57 8.28
N SER A 34 -1.25 7.17 7.11
CA SER A 34 -1.58 8.58 6.86
C SER A 34 -3.07 8.92 6.93
N ARG A 35 -3.97 7.95 6.81
CA ARG A 35 -5.41 8.13 7.02
C ARG A 35 -5.79 8.51 8.46
N PHE A 36 -4.93 8.24 9.44
CA PHE A 36 -5.17 8.56 10.86
C PHE A 36 -4.58 9.91 11.27
N GLU A 37 -4.09 10.65 10.32
CA GLU A 37 -3.51 11.98 10.48
C GLU A 37 -4.55 13.07 10.21
N ASN A 38 -4.20 14.30 10.47
CA ASN A 38 -5.00 15.47 10.14
C ASN A 38 -4.11 16.54 9.51
N THR A 39 -4.68 17.67 9.12
CA THR A 39 -3.95 18.76 8.46
C THR A 39 -2.78 19.34 9.26
N LYS A 40 -2.71 19.09 10.59
CA LYS A 40 -1.64 19.63 11.46
C LYS A 40 -0.47 18.67 11.62
N ASN A 41 -0.72 17.37 11.44
CA ASN A 41 0.27 16.32 11.67
C ASN A 41 0.45 15.39 10.46
N ASN A 42 -0.02 15.77 9.27
CA ASN A 42 0.15 14.97 8.07
C ASN A 42 1.64 14.68 7.80
N GLY A 43 1.96 13.41 7.54
CA GLY A 43 3.32 12.89 7.38
C GLY A 43 3.94 12.33 8.65
N ILE A 44 3.28 12.41 9.82
CA ILE A 44 3.86 11.95 11.09
C ILE A 44 4.06 10.44 11.13
N SER A 45 3.20 9.63 10.50
CA SER A 45 3.37 8.17 10.42
C SER A 45 4.63 7.80 9.64
N HIS A 46 4.86 8.45 8.51
CA HIS A 46 6.04 8.25 7.69
C HIS A 46 7.31 8.75 8.40
N PHE A 47 7.25 9.92 9.01
CA PHE A 47 8.39 10.44 9.77
C PHE A 47 8.72 9.57 11.00
N LEU A 48 7.71 9.03 11.66
CA LEU A 48 7.90 8.07 12.76
C LEU A 48 8.57 6.77 12.27
N GLU A 49 8.21 6.31 11.06
CA GLU A 49 8.87 5.18 10.40
C GLU A 49 10.38 5.41 10.30
N HIS A 50 10.82 6.54 9.76
CA HIS A 50 12.22 6.94 9.66
C HIS A 50 12.92 6.96 11.03
N MET A 51 12.25 7.53 12.02
CA MET A 51 12.83 7.73 13.34
C MET A 51 13.03 6.43 14.13
N PHE A 52 12.35 5.33 13.81
CA PHE A 52 12.63 4.03 14.43
C PHE A 52 14.02 3.47 14.05
N PHE A 53 14.62 3.94 12.98
CA PHE A 53 15.99 3.55 12.58
C PHE A 53 17.08 4.48 13.15
N LYS A 54 16.72 5.54 13.90
CA LYS A 54 17.66 6.58 14.34
C LYS A 54 18.17 6.41 15.76
N GLY A 55 17.97 5.25 16.32
CA GLY A 55 18.56 4.84 17.61
C GLY A 55 17.54 4.54 18.69
N THR A 56 17.95 3.64 19.56
CA THR A 56 17.22 3.20 20.75
C THR A 56 18.01 3.54 22.01
N LYS A 57 17.47 3.19 23.17
CA LYS A 57 18.21 3.31 24.46
C LYS A 57 19.45 2.41 24.52
N THR A 58 19.52 1.37 23.68
CA THR A 58 20.57 0.34 23.73
C THR A 58 21.40 0.27 22.46
N ARG A 59 20.96 0.87 21.35
CA ARG A 59 21.63 0.84 20.04
C ARG A 59 21.59 2.21 19.37
N THR A 60 22.71 2.64 18.83
CA THR A 60 22.77 3.77 17.90
C THR A 60 22.17 3.38 16.54
N ALA A 61 21.89 4.34 15.68
CA ALA A 61 21.43 4.09 14.31
C ALA A 61 22.38 3.16 13.52
N ARG A 62 23.69 3.35 13.70
CA ARG A 62 24.72 2.51 13.11
C ARG A 62 24.66 1.06 13.64
N GLU A 63 24.54 0.88 14.94
CA GLU A 63 24.44 -0.45 15.55
C GLU A 63 23.14 -1.18 15.16
N ILE A 64 22.04 -0.46 14.91
CA ILE A 64 20.82 -1.07 14.33
C ILE A 64 21.12 -1.62 12.94
N ALA A 65 21.75 -0.86 12.05
CA ALA A 65 22.14 -1.32 10.71
C ALA A 65 23.12 -2.51 10.80
N GLU A 66 24.19 -2.39 11.59
CA GLU A 66 25.19 -3.46 11.80
C GLU A 66 24.56 -4.74 12.37
N SER A 67 23.49 -4.62 13.18
CA SER A 67 22.77 -5.79 13.74
C SER A 67 22.19 -6.69 12.65
N PHE A 68 21.74 -6.14 11.54
CA PHE A 68 21.22 -6.93 10.41
C PHE A 68 22.30 -7.27 9.40
N ASP A 69 23.18 -6.33 9.05
CA ASP A 69 24.25 -6.57 8.09
C ASP A 69 25.19 -7.70 8.52
N SER A 70 25.56 -7.75 9.82
CA SER A 70 26.47 -8.75 10.36
C SER A 70 25.95 -10.19 10.30
N ILE A 71 24.63 -10.37 10.19
CA ILE A 71 23.98 -11.70 10.06
C ILE A 71 23.48 -11.97 8.63
N GLY A 72 23.81 -11.10 7.67
CA GLY A 72 23.30 -11.18 6.29
C GLY A 72 21.77 -11.01 6.19
N GLY A 73 21.19 -10.30 7.15
CA GLY A 73 19.78 -9.98 7.20
C GLY A 73 19.43 -8.71 6.44
N GLN A 74 18.14 -8.52 6.21
CA GLN A 74 17.58 -7.31 5.64
C GLN A 74 16.53 -6.77 6.59
N VAL A 75 16.54 -5.46 6.85
CA VAL A 75 15.51 -4.76 7.60
C VAL A 75 15.01 -3.59 6.77
N ASN A 76 13.71 -3.36 6.79
CA ASN A 76 13.08 -2.24 6.10
C ASN A 76 11.72 -1.93 6.74
N ALA A 77 11.10 -0.84 6.32
CA ALA A 77 9.75 -0.47 6.71
C ALA A 77 9.01 0.16 5.54
N PHE A 78 7.72 0.33 5.70
CA PHE A 78 6.90 1.13 4.80
C PHE A 78 5.65 1.63 5.52
N THR A 79 5.22 2.82 5.13
CA THR A 79 3.98 3.45 5.57
C THR A 79 3.00 3.50 4.39
N SER A 80 1.76 3.09 4.64
CA SER A 80 0.65 3.23 3.71
C SER A 80 -0.43 4.16 4.27
N LYS A 81 -1.55 4.27 3.57
CA LYS A 81 -2.68 5.07 4.06
C LYS A 81 -3.25 4.53 5.39
N GLU A 82 -3.34 3.22 5.57
CA GLU A 82 -4.07 2.60 6.68
C GLU A 82 -3.22 1.75 7.63
N TYR A 83 -1.96 1.50 7.30
CA TYR A 83 -1.04 0.69 8.13
C TYR A 83 0.41 1.03 7.87
N THR A 84 1.24 0.75 8.87
CA THR A 84 2.70 0.82 8.82
C THR A 84 3.27 -0.56 9.14
N CYS A 85 4.38 -0.95 8.52
CA CYS A 85 5.03 -2.22 8.76
C CYS A 85 6.54 -2.05 8.88
N TYR A 86 7.11 -2.55 9.97
CA TYR A 86 8.56 -2.73 10.17
C TYR A 86 8.86 -4.21 10.02
N TYR A 87 9.78 -4.58 9.14
CA TYR A 87 10.02 -5.99 8.90
C TYR A 87 11.50 -6.32 8.69
N ALA A 88 11.84 -7.55 9.01
CA ALA A 88 13.15 -8.10 8.74
C ALA A 88 13.05 -9.46 8.06
N LYS A 89 14.03 -9.77 7.21
CA LYS A 89 14.23 -11.09 6.60
C LYS A 89 15.61 -11.58 6.92
N VAL A 90 15.72 -12.73 7.56
CA VAL A 90 16.97 -13.30 8.05
C VAL A 90 17.02 -14.82 7.81
N LEU A 91 18.18 -15.44 8.05
CA LEU A 91 18.25 -16.90 8.18
C LEU A 91 17.47 -17.35 9.42
N ASP A 92 16.93 -18.57 9.37
CA ASP A 92 16.14 -19.18 10.45
C ASP A 92 16.87 -19.17 11.81
N THR A 93 18.18 -19.39 11.80
CA THR A 93 19.04 -19.37 13.00
C THR A 93 19.11 -17.98 13.67
N HIS A 94 18.88 -16.91 12.93
CA HIS A 94 18.95 -15.54 13.40
C HIS A 94 17.58 -14.90 13.72
N ALA A 95 16.47 -15.64 13.52
CA ALA A 95 15.12 -15.12 13.77
C ALA A 95 14.93 -14.61 15.21
N PRO A 96 15.45 -15.25 16.30
CA PRO A 96 15.32 -14.72 17.65
C PRO A 96 16.01 -13.37 17.83
N TYR A 97 17.18 -13.18 17.23
CA TYR A 97 17.94 -11.92 17.29
C TYR A 97 17.24 -10.81 16.47
N ALA A 98 16.76 -11.13 15.30
CA ALA A 98 16.00 -10.16 14.50
C ALA A 98 14.73 -9.67 15.21
N LEU A 99 14.00 -10.58 15.89
CA LEU A 99 12.84 -10.23 16.71
C LEU A 99 13.23 -9.30 17.88
N GLU A 100 14.36 -9.58 18.56
CA GLU A 100 14.88 -8.74 19.64
C GLU A 100 15.17 -7.33 19.14
N VAL A 101 15.88 -7.19 18.01
CA VAL A 101 16.22 -5.87 17.44
C VAL A 101 14.97 -5.10 17.03
N LEU A 102 14.00 -5.76 16.35
CA LEU A 102 12.72 -5.14 16.01
C LEU A 102 11.93 -4.70 17.23
N ALA A 103 11.94 -5.50 18.29
CA ALA A 103 11.30 -5.15 19.55
C ALA A 103 12.02 -3.97 20.25
N ASP A 104 13.36 -3.93 20.21
CA ASP A 104 14.13 -2.80 20.73
C ASP A 104 13.83 -1.51 19.97
N MET A 105 13.79 -1.56 18.63
CA MET A 105 13.37 -0.42 17.81
C MET A 105 11.96 0.05 18.17
N PHE A 106 11.02 -0.87 18.37
CA PHE A 106 9.63 -0.55 18.66
C PHE A 106 9.45 0.06 20.06
N PHE A 107 10.09 -0.50 21.10
CA PHE A 107 9.85 -0.10 22.48
C PHE A 107 10.83 0.95 23.04
N ASN A 108 12.02 1.02 22.48
CA ASN A 108 13.12 1.78 23.04
C ASN A 108 13.64 2.91 22.16
N SER A 109 12.99 3.22 21.03
CA SER A 109 13.36 4.38 20.21
C SER A 109 13.40 5.65 21.03
N THR A 110 14.49 6.40 20.91
CA THR A 110 14.74 7.58 21.73
C THR A 110 14.10 8.84 21.18
N PHE A 111 13.91 8.90 19.87
CA PHE A 111 13.46 10.11 19.16
C PHE A 111 14.30 11.32 19.57
N ASP A 112 15.63 11.15 19.47
CA ASP A 112 16.60 12.19 19.82
C ASP A 112 16.43 13.42 18.96
N GLU A 113 16.44 14.61 19.56
CA GLU A 113 16.20 15.86 18.84
C GLU A 113 17.31 16.17 17.80
N GLY A 114 18.54 15.75 18.04
CA GLY A 114 19.64 15.91 17.09
C GLY A 114 19.49 15.02 15.87
N GLU A 115 19.09 13.76 16.06
CA GLU A 115 18.77 12.83 14.95
C GLU A 115 17.52 13.28 14.22
N LEU A 116 16.52 13.78 14.95
CA LEU A 116 15.27 14.30 14.37
C LEU A 116 15.52 15.49 13.43
N LEU A 117 16.41 16.43 13.81
CA LEU A 117 16.77 17.54 12.94
C LEU A 117 17.49 17.09 11.66
N LYS A 118 18.34 16.07 11.75
CA LYS A 118 19.01 15.50 10.56
C LYS A 118 17.97 14.82 9.66
N GLU A 119 17.09 14.04 10.25
CA GLU A 119 16.11 13.25 9.49
C GLU A 119 15.04 14.11 8.84
N LYS A 120 14.65 15.24 9.46
CA LYS A 120 13.82 16.25 8.77
C LYS A 120 14.41 16.70 7.44
N ASN A 121 15.73 16.95 7.40
CA ASN A 121 16.40 17.33 6.15
C ASN A 121 16.35 16.18 5.13
N VAL A 122 16.50 14.92 5.57
CA VAL A 122 16.41 13.75 4.67
C VAL A 122 15.01 13.66 4.07
N VAL A 123 13.96 13.75 4.90
CA VAL A 123 12.57 13.68 4.43
C VAL A 123 12.19 14.90 3.58
N LEU A 124 12.73 16.09 3.86
CA LEU A 124 12.56 17.26 2.98
C LEU A 124 13.16 17.03 1.59
N GLU A 125 14.32 16.40 1.51
CA GLU A 125 14.91 16.03 0.21
C GLU A 125 14.08 14.93 -0.49
N GLU A 126 13.50 13.99 0.26
CA GLU A 126 12.59 12.99 -0.28
C GLU A 126 11.31 13.63 -0.85
N ILE A 127 10.71 14.58 -0.12
CA ILE A 127 9.56 15.36 -0.61
C ILE A 127 9.91 16.09 -1.91
N LYS A 128 11.08 16.73 -1.99
CA LYS A 128 11.52 17.41 -3.21
C LYS A 128 11.73 16.44 -4.36
N MET A 129 12.39 15.30 -4.10
CA MET A 129 12.60 14.26 -5.10
C MET A 129 11.24 13.73 -5.63
N TYR A 130 10.30 13.50 -4.74
CA TYR A 130 8.95 13.07 -5.10
C TYR A 130 8.22 14.15 -5.91
N GLU A 131 8.30 15.41 -5.49
CA GLU A 131 7.77 16.56 -6.23
C GLU A 131 8.40 16.70 -7.63
N ASP A 132 9.64 16.27 -7.81
CA ASP A 132 10.34 16.29 -9.09
C ASP A 132 10.05 15.06 -9.98
N THR A 133 9.28 14.10 -9.48
CA THR A 133 8.88 12.88 -10.18
C THR A 133 7.41 12.98 -10.61
N PRO A 134 7.12 13.47 -11.83
CA PRO A 134 5.75 13.78 -12.26
C PRO A 134 4.85 12.55 -12.36
N ASP A 135 5.41 11.39 -12.64
CA ASP A 135 4.73 10.10 -12.69
C ASP A 135 4.33 9.57 -11.30
N ASP A 136 4.95 10.07 -10.21
CA ASP A 136 4.54 9.78 -8.84
C ASP A 136 3.50 10.79 -8.32
N ILE A 137 3.78 12.09 -8.42
CA ILE A 137 2.87 13.12 -7.88
C ILE A 137 1.48 13.10 -8.54
N VAL A 138 1.36 12.67 -9.79
CA VAL A 138 0.06 12.59 -10.46
C VAL A 138 -0.90 11.63 -9.74
N HIS A 139 -0.39 10.60 -9.07
CA HIS A 139 -1.18 9.65 -8.28
C HIS A 139 -1.66 10.27 -6.95
N ASP A 140 -0.83 11.04 -6.26
CA ASP A 140 -1.26 11.77 -5.06
C ASP A 140 -2.27 12.88 -5.42
N MET A 141 -2.07 13.58 -6.53
CA MET A 141 -3.05 14.53 -7.05
C MET A 141 -4.38 13.83 -7.35
N LEU A 142 -4.38 12.60 -7.89
CA LEU A 142 -5.60 11.83 -8.11
C LEU A 142 -6.30 11.48 -6.79
N SER A 143 -5.55 11.05 -5.79
CA SER A 143 -6.09 10.77 -4.46
C SER A 143 -6.76 12.01 -3.86
N ARG A 144 -6.13 13.18 -4.00
CA ARG A 144 -6.68 14.46 -3.58
C ARG A 144 -7.93 14.85 -4.39
N ALA A 145 -7.93 14.65 -5.71
CA ALA A 145 -9.08 14.89 -6.58
C ALA A 145 -10.27 14.01 -6.20
N SER A 146 -10.01 12.76 -5.80
CA SER A 146 -11.04 11.77 -5.51
C SER A 146 -11.63 11.89 -4.11
N PHE A 147 -10.81 12.29 -3.12
CA PHE A 147 -11.21 12.32 -1.70
C PHE A 147 -11.16 13.71 -1.08
N GLN A 148 -10.78 14.75 -1.83
CA GLN A 148 -10.75 16.16 -1.41
C GLN A 148 -10.08 16.38 -0.05
N ASN A 149 -10.83 16.86 0.95
CA ASN A 149 -10.32 17.16 2.28
C ASN A 149 -10.29 15.97 3.23
N HIS A 150 -10.70 14.78 2.78
CA HIS A 150 -10.60 13.56 3.56
C HIS A 150 -9.14 13.10 3.63
N GLU A 151 -8.74 12.47 4.71
CA GLU A 151 -7.35 12.06 4.99
C GLU A 151 -6.77 11.08 3.94
N LEU A 152 -7.60 10.31 3.24
CA LEU A 152 -7.16 9.50 2.09
C LEU A 152 -6.61 10.35 0.93
N GLY A 153 -7.00 11.62 0.84
CA GLY A 153 -6.46 12.58 -0.13
C GLY A 153 -5.11 13.18 0.25
N PHE A 154 -4.64 13.03 1.50
CA PHE A 154 -3.37 13.61 1.95
C PHE A 154 -2.17 12.79 1.45
N PRO A 155 -1.03 13.43 1.13
CA PRO A 155 0.20 12.71 0.79
C PRO A 155 0.73 11.95 2.02
N ILE A 156 1.36 10.79 1.79
CA ILE A 156 1.96 9.99 2.88
C ILE A 156 3.17 10.70 3.47
N LEU A 157 3.96 11.36 2.64
CA LEU A 157 5.17 12.09 3.06
C LEU A 157 4.86 13.32 3.93
N GLY A 158 3.62 13.81 3.92
CA GLY A 158 3.25 15.07 4.53
C GLY A 158 3.70 16.28 3.71
N THR A 159 3.85 17.41 4.38
CA THR A 159 4.31 18.68 3.79
C THR A 159 5.50 19.24 4.56
N GLU A 160 6.24 20.16 3.94
CA GLU A 160 7.34 20.87 4.61
C GLU A 160 6.84 21.57 5.89
N GLU A 161 5.66 22.19 5.85
CA GLU A 161 5.08 22.90 6.99
C GLU A 161 4.80 21.96 8.16
N THR A 162 4.17 20.81 7.91
CA THR A 162 3.87 19.83 8.95
C THR A 162 5.12 19.20 9.53
N LEU A 163 6.09 18.85 8.67
CA LEU A 163 7.35 18.24 9.06
C LEU A 163 8.14 19.13 10.04
N HIS A 164 8.15 20.45 9.83
CA HIS A 164 8.81 21.39 10.74
C HIS A 164 8.23 21.38 12.15
N THR A 165 6.97 21.04 12.34
CA THR A 165 6.31 20.99 13.66
C THR A 165 6.65 19.77 14.50
N PHE A 166 7.19 18.70 13.90
CA PHE A 166 7.44 17.44 14.61
C PHE A 166 8.58 17.58 15.62
N THR A 167 8.39 17.03 16.80
CA THR A 167 9.34 16.94 17.90
C THR A 167 9.33 15.51 18.47
N GLY A 168 10.34 15.15 19.24
CA GLY A 168 10.35 13.84 19.90
C GLY A 168 9.11 13.62 20.78
N ASN A 169 8.53 14.67 21.35
CA ASN A 169 7.29 14.57 22.13
C ASN A 169 6.08 14.30 21.26
N THR A 170 5.93 15.03 20.13
CA THR A 170 4.79 14.79 19.22
C THR A 170 4.81 13.38 18.64
N LEU A 171 6.00 12.82 18.34
CA LEU A 171 6.14 11.44 17.90
C LEU A 171 5.73 10.43 18.98
N ARG A 172 6.19 10.65 20.24
CA ARG A 172 5.79 9.80 21.38
C ARG A 172 4.29 9.84 21.65
N ASP A 173 3.69 11.02 21.59
CA ASP A 173 2.26 11.21 21.81
C ASP A 173 1.44 10.51 20.70
N TYR A 174 1.88 10.65 19.44
CA TYR A 174 1.26 9.95 18.32
C TYR A 174 1.37 8.44 18.46
N MET A 175 2.56 7.92 18.79
CA MET A 175 2.79 6.50 19.04
C MET A 175 1.92 5.98 20.19
N ASN A 176 1.85 6.69 21.32
CA ASN A 176 1.03 6.31 22.47
C ASN A 176 -0.47 6.26 22.14
N THR A 177 -0.93 7.10 21.20
CA THR A 177 -2.34 7.18 20.81
C THR A 177 -2.72 6.10 19.80
N HIS A 178 -1.83 5.81 18.85
CA HIS A 178 -2.15 5.01 17.66
C HIS A 178 -1.51 3.61 17.67
N TYR A 179 -0.36 3.42 18.32
CA TYR A 179 0.33 2.13 18.37
C TYR A 179 -0.15 1.33 19.58
N VAL A 180 -1.46 1.09 19.66
CA VAL A 180 -2.07 0.34 20.76
C VAL A 180 -1.97 -1.17 20.52
N PRO A 181 -1.93 -2.00 21.57
CA PRO A 181 -1.72 -3.45 21.42
C PRO A 181 -2.71 -4.13 20.46
N GLU A 182 -3.97 -3.73 20.48
CA GLU A 182 -5.03 -4.28 19.65
C GLU A 182 -4.83 -3.99 18.15
N GLU A 183 -4.08 -2.93 17.84
CA GLU A 183 -3.72 -2.55 16.46
C GLU A 183 -2.37 -3.11 16.01
N VAL A 184 -1.70 -3.93 16.85
CA VAL A 184 -0.42 -4.54 16.51
C VAL A 184 -0.58 -6.01 16.14
N VAL A 185 -0.01 -6.37 14.99
CA VAL A 185 0.09 -7.77 14.51
C VAL A 185 1.56 -8.10 14.26
N ILE A 186 2.04 -9.17 14.88
CA ILE A 186 3.35 -9.74 14.58
C ILE A 186 3.15 -10.90 13.60
N SER A 187 3.54 -10.68 12.35
CA SER A 187 3.41 -11.67 11.28
C SER A 187 4.76 -12.32 11.00
N ILE A 188 4.79 -13.66 10.96
CA ILE A 188 6.02 -14.44 10.81
C ILE A 188 5.77 -15.51 9.75
N ALA A 189 6.70 -15.63 8.79
CA ALA A 189 6.64 -16.69 7.80
C ALA A 189 8.07 -17.22 7.49
N GLY A 190 8.24 -18.54 7.51
CA GLY A 190 9.52 -19.16 7.20
C GLY A 190 9.77 -20.44 7.99
N ASN A 191 11.03 -20.87 8.05
CA ASN A 191 11.44 -22.06 8.80
C ASN A 191 11.49 -21.77 10.31
N ILE A 192 10.34 -21.79 10.93
CA ILE A 192 10.17 -21.45 12.34
C ILE A 192 9.01 -22.25 12.94
N ASP A 193 9.17 -22.81 14.12
CA ASP A 193 8.14 -23.59 14.79
C ASP A 193 7.28 -22.74 15.74
N GLU A 194 6.19 -23.33 16.25
CA GLU A 194 5.20 -22.66 17.10
C GLU A 194 5.77 -22.18 18.44
N SER A 195 6.91 -22.74 18.91
CA SER A 195 7.54 -22.30 20.15
C SER A 195 8.03 -20.86 20.08
N PHE A 196 8.23 -20.34 18.86
CA PHE A 196 8.63 -18.95 18.64
C PHE A 196 7.56 -17.94 19.10
N ILE A 197 6.28 -18.32 19.12
CA ILE A 197 5.20 -17.49 19.63
C ILE A 197 5.49 -17.06 21.07
N LYS A 198 6.06 -17.93 21.89
CA LYS A 198 6.43 -17.59 23.29
C LYS A 198 7.50 -16.49 23.34
N LYS A 199 8.43 -16.45 22.37
CA LYS A 199 9.43 -15.38 22.30
C LYS A 199 8.78 -14.06 21.91
N VAL A 200 7.84 -14.08 20.96
CA VAL A 200 7.05 -12.89 20.61
C VAL A 200 6.26 -12.39 21.81
N GLU A 201 5.57 -13.28 22.51
CA GLU A 201 4.80 -12.94 23.72
C GLU A 201 5.71 -12.37 24.83
N GLY A 202 6.93 -12.88 24.96
CA GLY A 202 7.93 -12.35 25.89
C GLY A 202 8.28 -10.88 25.64
N TRP A 203 8.33 -10.45 24.39
CA TRP A 203 8.63 -9.07 23.99
C TRP A 203 7.40 -8.17 23.93
N PHE A 204 6.33 -8.64 23.32
CA PHE A 204 5.14 -7.82 22.97
C PHE A 204 3.96 -8.05 23.92
N GLY A 205 3.91 -9.14 24.66
CA GLY A 205 2.75 -9.51 25.48
C GLY A 205 2.52 -8.66 26.73
N SER A 206 3.54 -7.91 27.19
CA SER A 206 3.41 -6.99 28.32
C SER A 206 3.21 -5.52 27.93
N TYR A 207 3.20 -5.24 26.64
CA TYR A 207 3.02 -3.89 26.11
C TYR A 207 1.67 -3.30 26.51
N LYS A 208 1.69 -2.06 26.99
CA LYS A 208 0.48 -1.30 27.38
C LYS A 208 0.61 0.13 26.91
N THR A 209 -0.51 0.70 26.50
CA THR A 209 -0.65 2.13 26.24
C THR A 209 -1.72 2.72 27.15
N SER A 210 -1.72 4.02 27.29
CA SER A 210 -2.75 4.76 28.02
C SER A 210 -3.99 5.08 27.18
N SER A 211 -3.93 4.79 25.89
CA SER A 211 -5.01 5.12 24.96
C SER A 211 -6.19 4.16 25.11
N LEU A 212 -7.37 4.73 25.00
CA LEU A 212 -8.64 4.04 24.87
C LEU A 212 -9.02 4.03 23.39
N ALA A 213 -9.69 2.99 22.96
CA ALA A 213 -10.28 2.74 21.65
C ALA A 213 -9.97 3.70 20.48
N LYS A 214 -9.67 3.14 19.33
CA LYS A 214 -9.48 3.85 18.05
C LYS A 214 -10.68 4.78 17.79
N ALA A 215 -10.42 6.01 17.41
CA ALA A 215 -11.47 6.93 16.96
C ALA A 215 -12.20 6.31 15.75
N GLU A 216 -13.53 6.47 15.71
CA GLU A 216 -14.29 6.16 14.51
C GLU A 216 -13.76 7.03 13.36
N MET A 217 -13.51 6.40 12.21
CA MET A 217 -13.09 7.10 11.01
C MET A 217 -14.32 7.45 10.19
N ASP A 218 -14.34 8.67 9.67
CA ASP A 218 -15.31 9.04 8.67
C ASP A 218 -15.11 8.21 7.39
N SER A 219 -16.20 7.75 6.78
CA SER A 219 -16.13 7.07 5.50
C SER A 219 -15.93 8.10 4.39
N PRO A 220 -14.94 7.91 3.51
CA PRO A 220 -14.69 8.84 2.43
C PRO A 220 -15.82 8.78 1.40
N ILE A 221 -16.21 9.95 0.89
CA ILE A 221 -17.10 10.06 -0.26
C ILE A 221 -16.23 10.30 -1.49
N PHE A 222 -16.47 9.54 -2.56
CA PHE A 222 -15.80 9.78 -3.84
C PHE A 222 -16.39 11.03 -4.50
N HIS A 223 -15.53 11.97 -4.85
CA HIS A 223 -15.89 13.20 -5.55
C HIS A 223 -15.13 13.26 -6.89
N PRO A 224 -15.83 13.30 -8.03
CA PRO A 224 -15.16 13.47 -9.32
C PRO A 224 -14.68 14.92 -9.47
N GLU A 225 -13.39 15.15 -9.29
CA GLU A 225 -12.74 16.43 -9.47
C GLU A 225 -11.61 16.33 -10.48
N LYS A 226 -11.30 17.45 -11.15
CA LYS A 226 -10.22 17.52 -12.13
C LYS A 226 -9.12 18.45 -11.62
N LEU A 227 -7.92 17.91 -11.45
CA LEU A 227 -6.72 18.66 -11.05
C LEU A 227 -5.66 18.61 -12.15
N ALA A 228 -5.19 19.77 -12.56
CA ALA A 228 -4.09 19.88 -13.52
C ALA A 228 -2.98 20.75 -12.95
N ARG A 229 -1.74 20.29 -13.13
CA ARG A 229 -0.53 21.00 -12.69
C ARG A 229 0.38 21.24 -13.89
N LYS A 230 0.73 22.52 -14.10
CA LYS A 230 1.78 22.88 -15.05
C LYS A 230 3.14 22.63 -14.43
N LYS A 231 3.95 21.78 -15.06
CA LYS A 231 5.34 21.49 -14.69
C LYS A 231 6.14 21.20 -15.95
N GLU A 232 7.33 21.74 -16.07
CA GLU A 232 8.22 21.42 -17.20
C GLU A 232 8.65 19.95 -17.11
N THR A 233 8.12 19.13 -18.00
CA THR A 233 8.37 17.70 -18.10
C THR A 233 8.46 17.29 -19.56
N GLU A 234 9.16 16.21 -19.84
CA GLU A 234 9.21 15.67 -21.22
C GLU A 234 7.91 14.99 -21.62
N GLN A 235 7.18 14.43 -20.66
CA GLN A 235 5.92 13.73 -20.87
C GLN A 235 4.77 14.45 -20.15
N ALA A 236 3.56 14.17 -20.63
CA ALA A 236 2.32 14.43 -19.91
C ALA A 236 1.91 13.16 -19.18
N HIS A 237 1.63 13.27 -17.88
CA HIS A 237 1.21 12.17 -17.00
C HIS A 237 -0.25 12.35 -16.63
N LEU A 238 -1.09 11.44 -17.08
CA LEU A 238 -2.54 11.47 -16.87
C LEU A 238 -2.96 10.32 -15.98
N CYS A 239 -3.75 10.62 -14.93
CA CYS A 239 -4.51 9.62 -14.20
C CYS A 239 -6.01 9.88 -14.31
N LEU A 240 -6.75 8.81 -14.50
CA LEU A 240 -8.21 8.77 -14.40
C LEU A 240 -8.58 7.86 -13.23
N GLY A 241 -9.39 8.37 -12.31
CA GLY A 241 -9.82 7.65 -11.11
C GLY A 241 -11.32 7.44 -11.10
N PHE A 242 -11.74 6.22 -10.85
CA PHE A 242 -13.14 5.83 -10.71
C PHE A 242 -13.38 5.26 -9.32
N PRO A 243 -14.62 5.26 -8.81
CA PRO A 243 -14.95 4.59 -7.56
C PRO A 243 -14.50 3.12 -7.61
N GLY A 244 -13.77 2.69 -6.59
CA GLY A 244 -13.34 1.30 -6.43
C GLY A 244 -14.10 0.58 -5.34
N LEU A 245 -13.66 -0.62 -5.01
CA LEU A 245 -14.26 -1.44 -3.97
C LEU A 245 -13.46 -1.38 -2.67
N SER A 246 -14.13 -1.48 -1.54
CA SER A 246 -13.47 -1.64 -0.24
C SER A 246 -12.79 -3.02 -0.11
N LEU A 247 -11.85 -3.14 0.82
CA LEU A 247 -11.12 -4.39 1.08
C LEU A 247 -12.03 -5.57 1.48
N LYS A 248 -13.21 -5.28 2.05
CA LYS A 248 -14.17 -6.29 2.51
C LYS A 248 -15.27 -6.60 1.49
N ASP A 249 -15.28 -5.92 0.34
CA ASP A 249 -16.29 -6.15 -0.69
C ASP A 249 -16.15 -7.57 -1.29
N LYS A 250 -17.26 -8.27 -1.39
CA LYS A 250 -17.29 -9.63 -1.92
C LYS A 250 -16.94 -9.72 -3.41
N ARG A 251 -17.09 -8.62 -4.16
CA ARG A 251 -16.76 -8.50 -5.58
C ARG A 251 -15.27 -8.30 -5.85
N SER A 252 -14.42 -8.33 -4.80
CA SER A 252 -12.97 -8.05 -4.93
C SER A 252 -12.28 -8.92 -5.99
N TYR A 253 -12.66 -10.20 -6.15
CA TYR A 253 -12.09 -11.05 -7.19
C TYR A 253 -12.54 -10.68 -8.59
N SER A 254 -13.79 -10.22 -8.75
CA SER A 254 -14.26 -9.66 -10.03
C SER A 254 -13.47 -8.41 -10.41
N LEU A 255 -13.14 -7.55 -9.43
CA LEU A 255 -12.33 -6.36 -9.66
C LEU A 255 -10.86 -6.70 -10.00
N ILE A 256 -10.28 -7.70 -9.37
CA ILE A 256 -8.94 -8.19 -9.70
C ILE A 256 -8.90 -8.71 -11.14
N ILE A 257 -9.92 -9.46 -11.56
CA ILE A 257 -10.06 -9.97 -12.93
C ILE A 257 -10.25 -8.82 -13.92
N LEU A 258 -11.15 -7.88 -13.63
CA LEU A 258 -11.36 -6.68 -14.46
C LEU A 258 -10.04 -5.92 -14.63
N ASN A 259 -9.33 -5.63 -13.55
CA ASN A 259 -8.06 -4.91 -13.60
C ASN A 259 -7.01 -5.66 -14.44
N ASN A 260 -6.95 -6.98 -14.35
CA ASN A 260 -6.03 -7.80 -15.14
C ASN A 260 -6.33 -7.72 -16.63
N ILE A 261 -7.60 -7.79 -17.01
CA ILE A 261 -8.05 -7.68 -18.41
C ILE A 261 -7.85 -6.25 -18.94
N PHE A 262 -8.13 -5.25 -18.10
CA PHE A 262 -8.14 -3.86 -18.52
C PHE A 262 -6.73 -3.29 -18.69
N GLY A 263 -5.83 -3.42 -17.66
CA GLY A 263 -4.57 -2.70 -17.72
C GLY A 263 -3.40 -3.25 -16.91
N SER A 264 -3.50 -4.40 -16.20
CA SER A 264 -2.40 -4.87 -15.36
C SER A 264 -1.53 -5.96 -15.99
N SER A 265 -1.75 -6.32 -17.25
CA SER A 265 -0.97 -7.33 -17.96
C SER A 265 -0.54 -6.87 -19.34
N MET A 266 0.48 -7.51 -19.93
CA MET A 266 0.91 -7.21 -21.30
C MET A 266 -0.15 -7.59 -22.35
N SER A 267 -1.07 -8.47 -22.03
CA SER A 267 -2.21 -8.82 -22.89
C SER A 267 -3.48 -8.03 -22.59
N SER A 268 -3.42 -7.07 -21.69
CA SER A 268 -4.55 -6.20 -21.32
C SER A 268 -4.93 -5.25 -22.46
N ARG A 269 -6.17 -4.78 -22.45
CA ARG A 269 -6.68 -3.88 -23.49
C ARG A 269 -5.88 -2.58 -23.58
N LEU A 270 -5.55 -1.95 -22.43
CA LEU A 270 -4.71 -0.74 -22.40
C LEU A 270 -3.34 -0.98 -23.03
N PHE A 271 -2.65 -2.04 -22.61
CA PHE A 271 -1.31 -2.32 -23.12
C PHE A 271 -1.34 -2.58 -24.64
N GLN A 272 -2.28 -3.39 -25.11
CA GLN A 272 -2.38 -3.74 -26.51
C GLN A 272 -2.78 -2.56 -27.40
N GLU A 273 -3.77 -1.77 -27.02
CA GLU A 273 -4.26 -0.69 -27.87
C GLU A 273 -3.41 0.58 -27.77
N VAL A 274 -3.06 0.99 -26.54
CA VAL A 274 -2.34 2.26 -26.34
C VAL A 274 -0.87 2.11 -26.69
N ARG A 275 -0.21 1.04 -26.20
CA ARG A 275 1.24 0.86 -26.37
C ARG A 275 1.60 0.12 -27.65
N GLU A 276 1.03 -1.08 -27.88
CA GLU A 276 1.47 -1.95 -28.98
C GLU A 276 0.92 -1.50 -30.34
N GLN A 277 -0.36 -1.13 -30.43
CA GLN A 277 -0.97 -0.77 -31.70
C GLN A 277 -0.74 0.69 -32.08
N LYS A 278 -0.91 1.61 -31.12
CA LYS A 278 -0.84 3.05 -31.40
C LYS A 278 0.50 3.69 -31.00
N GLY A 279 1.29 3.06 -30.14
CA GLY A 279 2.57 3.60 -29.69
C GLY A 279 2.48 4.92 -28.93
N LEU A 280 1.33 5.19 -28.28
CA LEU A 280 1.07 6.47 -27.61
C LEU A 280 1.80 6.62 -26.28
N ALA A 281 2.00 5.52 -25.56
CA ALA A 281 2.58 5.53 -24.22
C ALA A 281 3.52 4.34 -24.03
N TYR A 282 4.70 4.58 -23.46
CA TYR A 282 5.56 3.49 -22.99
C TYR A 282 5.02 2.87 -21.71
N SER A 283 4.54 3.69 -20.80
CA SER A 283 3.94 3.28 -19.54
C SER A 283 2.46 3.59 -19.53
N VAL A 284 1.63 2.55 -19.56
CA VAL A 284 0.17 2.61 -19.43
C VAL A 284 -0.29 1.40 -18.65
N PHE A 285 -1.08 1.62 -17.61
CA PHE A 285 -1.58 0.54 -16.74
C PHE A 285 -2.81 0.95 -15.96
N SER A 286 -3.49 -0.03 -15.37
CA SER A 286 -4.49 0.20 -14.35
C SER A 286 -4.17 -0.56 -13.07
N TYR A 287 -4.63 -0.02 -11.96
CA TYR A 287 -4.56 -0.67 -10.66
C TYR A 287 -5.75 -0.25 -9.80
N HIS A 288 -5.97 -0.97 -8.72
CA HIS A 288 -6.96 -0.54 -7.76
C HIS A 288 -6.35 -0.45 -6.35
N SER A 289 -6.68 0.62 -5.65
CA SER A 289 -6.36 0.82 -4.24
C SER A 289 -7.63 0.60 -3.43
N ALA A 290 -7.61 -0.43 -2.57
CA ALA A 290 -8.73 -0.74 -1.69
C ALA A 290 -8.39 -0.33 -0.26
N PHE A 291 -9.31 0.38 0.38
CA PHE A 291 -9.27 0.80 1.77
C PHE A 291 -10.32 0.03 2.58
N GLN A 292 -10.37 0.22 3.89
CA GLN A 292 -11.28 -0.52 4.77
C GLN A 292 -12.76 -0.36 4.36
N ASP A 293 -13.16 0.80 3.89
CA ASP A 293 -14.53 1.21 3.61
C ASP A 293 -14.76 1.82 2.22
N ASN A 294 -13.71 2.05 1.44
CA ASN A 294 -13.78 2.63 0.10
C ASN A 294 -12.65 2.06 -0.79
N GLY A 295 -12.58 2.51 -2.04
CA GLY A 295 -11.49 2.22 -2.97
C GLY A 295 -11.51 3.16 -4.16
N ILE A 296 -10.44 3.08 -4.94
CA ILE A 296 -10.30 3.81 -6.20
C ILE A 296 -9.72 2.87 -7.26
N PHE A 297 -10.34 2.85 -8.43
CA PHE A 297 -9.80 2.19 -9.62
C PHE A 297 -9.11 3.26 -10.47
N THR A 298 -7.82 3.10 -10.69
CA THR A 298 -6.96 4.09 -11.35
C THR A 298 -6.48 3.59 -12.70
N ILE A 299 -6.53 4.46 -13.70
CA ILE A 299 -5.91 4.29 -15.01
C ILE A 299 -4.81 5.35 -15.11
N TYR A 300 -3.60 4.93 -15.46
CA TYR A 300 -2.46 5.83 -15.68
C TYR A 300 -1.95 5.67 -17.11
N GLY A 301 -1.53 6.81 -17.71
CA GLY A 301 -0.79 6.83 -18.96
C GLY A 301 0.19 8.00 -19.03
N GLY A 302 1.46 7.70 -19.37
CA GLY A 302 2.51 8.69 -19.64
C GLY A 302 2.78 8.79 -21.13
N THR A 303 2.60 9.98 -21.72
CA THR A 303 2.66 10.19 -23.19
C THR A 303 3.39 11.48 -23.54
N ALA A 304 3.77 11.63 -24.83
CA ALA A 304 4.24 12.92 -25.32
C ALA A 304 3.13 13.98 -25.22
N PRO A 305 3.42 15.23 -24.82
CA PRO A 305 2.38 16.23 -24.58
C PRO A 305 1.42 16.48 -25.74
N HIS A 306 1.91 16.38 -26.98
CA HIS A 306 1.07 16.55 -28.18
C HIS A 306 0.16 15.35 -28.49
N GLN A 307 0.35 14.21 -27.85
CA GLN A 307 -0.46 12.99 -27.98
C GLN A 307 -1.47 12.82 -26.82
N LEU A 308 -1.53 13.75 -25.88
CA LEU A 308 -2.39 13.65 -24.69
C LEU A 308 -3.87 13.50 -25.04
N ASP A 309 -4.38 14.25 -26.02
CA ASP A 309 -5.76 14.15 -26.48
C ASP A 309 -6.06 12.74 -27.04
N GLU A 310 -5.16 12.21 -27.88
CA GLU A 310 -5.31 10.88 -28.48
C GLU A 310 -5.21 9.76 -27.44
N LEU A 311 -4.32 9.91 -26.44
CA LEU A 311 -4.23 8.98 -25.31
C LEU A 311 -5.56 8.93 -24.54
N TYR A 312 -6.09 10.10 -24.17
CA TYR A 312 -7.35 10.19 -23.44
C TYR A 312 -8.51 9.58 -24.23
N GLU A 313 -8.66 9.94 -25.50
CA GLU A 313 -9.68 9.38 -26.38
C GLU A 313 -9.56 7.86 -26.53
N THR A 314 -8.34 7.33 -26.65
CA THR A 314 -8.11 5.89 -26.75
C THR A 314 -8.53 5.17 -25.46
N ILE A 315 -8.15 5.71 -24.29
CA ILE A 315 -8.56 5.14 -22.99
C ILE A 315 -10.10 5.17 -22.86
N THR A 316 -10.73 6.29 -23.21
CA THR A 316 -12.19 6.44 -23.15
C THR A 316 -12.89 5.43 -24.04
N ASN A 317 -12.42 5.26 -25.27
CA ASN A 317 -13.00 4.27 -26.20
C ASN A 317 -12.88 2.82 -25.65
N ILE A 318 -11.79 2.49 -24.96
CA ILE A 318 -11.65 1.16 -24.30
C ILE A 318 -12.65 1.01 -23.15
N VAL A 319 -12.87 2.08 -22.37
CA VAL A 319 -13.89 2.08 -21.29
C VAL A 319 -15.29 1.94 -21.88
N ASP A 320 -15.60 2.67 -22.93
CA ASP A 320 -16.91 2.62 -23.61
C ASP A 320 -17.16 1.24 -24.21
N ASP A 321 -16.15 0.65 -24.89
CA ASP A 321 -16.27 -0.73 -25.42
C ASP A 321 -16.53 -1.75 -24.30
N LEU A 322 -15.86 -1.62 -23.15
CA LEU A 322 -16.14 -2.46 -21.99
C LEU A 322 -17.56 -2.27 -21.44
N ASN A 323 -18.03 -1.03 -21.39
CA ASN A 323 -19.40 -0.73 -20.95
C ASN A 323 -20.46 -1.30 -21.90
N GLU A 324 -20.24 -1.24 -23.21
CA GLU A 324 -21.19 -1.69 -24.22
C GLU A 324 -21.16 -3.20 -24.43
N ASN A 325 -19.97 -3.79 -24.52
CA ASN A 325 -19.76 -5.17 -24.97
C ASN A 325 -19.31 -6.12 -23.85
N GLY A 326 -18.87 -5.60 -22.72
CA GLY A 326 -18.33 -6.37 -21.60
C GLY A 326 -16.98 -7.03 -21.92
N ILE A 327 -16.64 -8.06 -21.16
CA ILE A 327 -15.46 -8.89 -21.39
C ILE A 327 -15.80 -10.12 -22.26
N THR A 328 -14.79 -10.71 -22.88
CA THR A 328 -14.95 -11.98 -23.61
C THR A 328 -14.69 -13.19 -22.71
N ASP A 329 -15.25 -14.36 -23.06
CA ASP A 329 -14.95 -15.62 -22.36
C ASP A 329 -13.47 -15.98 -22.39
N LYS A 330 -12.78 -15.62 -23.46
CA LYS A 330 -11.33 -15.84 -23.59
C LYS A 330 -10.54 -14.97 -22.62
N GLU A 331 -10.89 -13.69 -22.48
CA GLU A 331 -10.27 -12.78 -21.51
C GLU A 331 -10.49 -13.27 -20.08
N LEU A 332 -11.72 -13.65 -19.74
CA LEU A 332 -12.05 -14.21 -18.42
C LEU A 332 -11.21 -15.43 -18.10
N LYS A 333 -11.17 -16.41 -19.01
CA LYS A 333 -10.41 -17.65 -18.83
C LYS A 333 -8.92 -17.37 -18.66
N ASN A 334 -8.34 -16.55 -19.53
CA ASN A 334 -6.90 -16.23 -19.48
C ASN A 334 -6.52 -15.45 -18.22
N SER A 335 -7.35 -14.49 -17.84
CA SER A 335 -7.15 -13.69 -16.62
C SER A 335 -7.17 -14.55 -15.36
N LYS A 336 -8.14 -15.48 -15.24
CA LYS A 336 -8.19 -16.43 -14.11
C LYS A 336 -6.90 -17.24 -14.00
N GLU A 337 -6.43 -17.84 -15.10
CA GLU A 337 -5.19 -18.63 -15.10
C GLU A 337 -3.97 -17.77 -14.73
N GLN A 338 -3.87 -16.56 -15.27
CA GLN A 338 -2.76 -15.65 -14.97
C GLN A 338 -2.76 -15.23 -13.50
N ILE A 339 -3.91 -14.86 -12.94
CA ILE A 339 -4.03 -14.45 -11.53
C ILE A 339 -3.66 -15.62 -10.60
N LYS A 340 -4.15 -16.83 -10.88
CA LYS A 340 -3.79 -18.03 -10.11
C LYS A 340 -2.29 -18.30 -10.17
N GLY A 341 -1.69 -18.22 -11.36
CA GLY A 341 -0.24 -18.38 -11.55
C GLY A 341 0.57 -17.34 -10.76
N ASN A 342 0.22 -16.07 -10.89
CA ASN A 342 0.88 -14.98 -10.17
C ASN A 342 0.75 -15.13 -8.65
N LEU A 343 -0.43 -15.54 -8.17
CA LEU A 343 -0.66 -15.82 -6.75
C LEU A 343 0.29 -16.92 -6.23
N MET A 344 0.37 -18.04 -6.93
CA MET A 344 1.23 -19.17 -6.53
C MET A 344 2.71 -18.78 -6.53
N LEU A 345 3.19 -18.15 -7.61
CA LEU A 345 4.57 -17.71 -7.73
C LEU A 345 4.96 -16.65 -6.69
N SER A 346 4.08 -15.70 -6.40
CA SER A 346 4.34 -14.67 -5.39
C SER A 346 4.54 -15.24 -3.98
N LEU A 347 3.87 -16.35 -3.67
CA LEU A 347 3.92 -17.00 -2.37
C LEU A 347 5.08 -17.99 -2.19
N GLU A 348 6.03 -18.07 -3.12
CA GLU A 348 7.31 -18.72 -2.89
C GLU A 348 8.22 -17.93 -1.94
N SER A 349 8.02 -16.61 -1.85
CA SER A 349 8.76 -15.71 -0.97
C SER A 349 8.19 -15.72 0.47
N THR A 350 9.06 -15.93 1.46
CA THR A 350 8.69 -15.78 2.89
C THR A 350 8.22 -14.38 3.22
N ASN A 351 8.81 -13.35 2.58
CA ASN A 351 8.40 -11.95 2.77
C ASN A 351 6.97 -11.71 2.26
N SER A 352 6.63 -12.22 1.07
CA SER A 352 5.27 -12.10 0.52
C SER A 352 4.23 -12.82 1.39
N ARG A 353 4.58 -13.99 1.94
CA ARG A 353 3.70 -14.72 2.87
C ARG A 353 3.53 -13.95 4.18
N MET A 354 4.61 -13.46 4.77
CA MET A 354 4.56 -12.62 5.97
C MET A 354 3.68 -11.40 5.74
N SER A 355 3.88 -10.69 4.63
CA SER A 355 3.12 -9.47 4.29
C SER A 355 1.63 -9.78 4.09
N ARG A 356 1.32 -10.82 3.33
CA ARG A 356 -0.08 -11.25 3.14
C ARG A 356 -0.75 -11.61 4.46
N ASN A 357 -0.08 -12.41 5.30
CA ASN A 357 -0.64 -12.87 6.56
C ASN A 357 -0.83 -11.71 7.54
N GLY A 358 0.15 -10.79 7.63
CA GLY A 358 0.06 -9.58 8.45
C GLY A 358 -1.10 -8.68 8.04
N LYS A 359 -1.22 -8.40 6.73
CA LYS A 359 -2.30 -7.58 6.18
C LYS A 359 -3.68 -8.23 6.40
N HIS A 360 -3.81 -9.54 6.16
CA HIS A 360 -5.08 -10.24 6.36
C HIS A 360 -5.50 -10.26 7.84
N GLU A 361 -4.56 -10.53 8.75
CA GLU A 361 -4.87 -10.51 10.18
C GLU A 361 -5.24 -9.11 10.67
N LEU A 362 -4.51 -8.08 10.22
CA LEU A 362 -4.72 -6.70 10.64
C LEU A 362 -6.07 -6.16 10.17
N ILE A 363 -6.41 -6.37 8.89
CA ILE A 363 -7.53 -5.69 8.23
C ILE A 363 -8.79 -6.57 8.18
N LEU A 364 -8.63 -7.85 7.84
CA LEU A 364 -9.75 -8.76 7.65
C LEU A 364 -10.10 -9.53 8.93
N GLY A 365 -9.11 -9.81 9.80
CA GLY A 365 -9.27 -10.65 10.98
C GLY A 365 -9.43 -12.15 10.68
N TYR A 366 -9.25 -12.55 9.42
CA TYR A 366 -9.31 -13.96 8.99
C TYR A 366 -8.32 -14.24 7.85
N HIS A 367 -7.99 -15.52 7.69
CA HIS A 367 -7.10 -15.99 6.62
C HIS A 367 -7.84 -16.90 5.66
N ARG A 368 -7.60 -16.70 4.36
CA ARG A 368 -8.06 -17.61 3.32
C ARG A 368 -6.92 -18.55 2.94
N THR A 369 -7.22 -19.83 2.77
CA THR A 369 -6.25 -20.77 2.19
C THR A 369 -6.02 -20.45 0.71
N LEU A 370 -4.97 -21.00 0.14
CA LEU A 370 -4.72 -20.87 -1.31
C LEU A 370 -5.85 -21.49 -2.13
N ASP A 371 -6.34 -22.64 -1.67
CA ASP A 371 -7.46 -23.35 -2.32
C ASP A 371 -8.75 -22.53 -2.29
N ASP A 372 -9.06 -21.88 -1.15
CA ASP A 372 -10.21 -20.96 -1.04
C ASP A 372 -10.10 -19.78 -2.00
N MET A 373 -8.87 -19.27 -2.21
CA MET A 373 -8.64 -18.16 -3.12
C MET A 373 -8.77 -18.59 -4.58
N VAL A 374 -8.21 -19.74 -4.94
CA VAL A 374 -8.35 -20.34 -6.28
C VAL A 374 -9.83 -20.60 -6.58
N GLU A 375 -10.54 -21.23 -5.65
CA GLU A 375 -11.99 -21.49 -5.80
C GLU A 375 -12.79 -20.17 -5.96
N SER A 376 -12.41 -19.13 -5.22
CA SER A 376 -13.06 -17.82 -5.32
C SER A 376 -12.80 -17.16 -6.68
N ILE A 377 -11.58 -17.28 -7.26
CA ILE A 377 -11.27 -16.81 -8.61
C ILE A 377 -12.07 -17.62 -9.65
N ASP A 378 -12.11 -18.93 -9.50
CA ASP A 378 -12.81 -19.81 -10.46
C ASP A 378 -14.34 -19.60 -10.47
N LYS A 379 -14.92 -19.20 -9.34
CA LYS A 379 -16.36 -18.90 -9.22
C LYS A 379 -16.82 -17.62 -9.89
N VAL A 380 -15.92 -16.68 -10.16
CA VAL A 380 -16.30 -15.42 -10.83
C VAL A 380 -16.83 -15.71 -12.22
N SER A 381 -18.05 -15.28 -12.52
CA SER A 381 -18.66 -15.37 -13.84
C SER A 381 -18.35 -14.15 -14.72
N LYS A 382 -18.66 -14.27 -16.00
CA LYS A 382 -18.59 -13.13 -16.92
C LYS A 382 -19.56 -12.03 -16.49
N GLU A 383 -20.77 -12.41 -16.10
CA GLU A 383 -21.82 -11.52 -15.64
C GLU A 383 -21.41 -10.74 -14.39
N ASP A 384 -20.65 -11.34 -13.45
CA ASP A 384 -20.14 -10.65 -12.27
C ASP A 384 -19.16 -9.52 -12.64
N VAL A 385 -18.32 -9.75 -13.65
CA VAL A 385 -17.37 -8.75 -14.14
C VAL A 385 -18.11 -7.67 -14.94
N ASP A 386 -19.01 -8.03 -15.84
CA ASP A 386 -19.76 -7.09 -16.65
C ASP A 386 -20.66 -6.16 -15.79
N GLN A 387 -21.31 -6.69 -14.75
CA GLN A 387 -22.04 -5.86 -13.77
C GLN A 387 -21.13 -4.90 -13.01
N LEU A 388 -19.93 -5.35 -12.67
CA LEU A 388 -18.95 -4.52 -11.96
C LEU A 388 -18.44 -3.38 -12.87
N ILE A 389 -18.18 -3.63 -14.16
CA ILE A 389 -17.82 -2.62 -15.16
C ILE A 389 -18.84 -1.48 -15.13
N GLN A 390 -20.13 -1.82 -15.23
CA GLN A 390 -21.21 -0.84 -15.18
C GLN A 390 -21.22 -0.03 -13.87
N SER A 391 -20.94 -0.65 -12.75
CA SER A 391 -20.95 0.03 -11.45
C SER A 391 -19.74 0.95 -11.25
N ILE A 392 -18.58 0.65 -11.85
CA ILE A 392 -17.35 1.44 -11.69
C ILE A 392 -17.33 2.63 -12.67
N PHE A 393 -17.59 2.39 -13.95
CA PHE A 393 -17.31 3.42 -14.95
C PHE A 393 -18.47 4.41 -15.18
N ASN A 394 -19.66 4.18 -14.60
CA ASN A 394 -20.81 5.07 -14.74
C ASN A 394 -20.99 6.09 -13.59
N GLU A 395 -20.18 6.05 -12.53
CA GLU A 395 -20.33 6.92 -11.34
C GLU A 395 -19.50 8.21 -11.38
N GLY A 396 -18.87 8.53 -12.52
CA GLY A 396 -18.02 9.70 -12.68
C GLY A 396 -16.55 9.40 -12.51
N CYS A 397 -15.70 10.33 -12.97
CA CYS A 397 -14.25 10.16 -13.05
C CYS A 397 -13.52 11.35 -12.46
N SER A 398 -12.64 11.11 -11.49
CA SER A 398 -11.62 12.06 -11.07
C SER A 398 -10.47 12.07 -12.08
N THR A 399 -9.85 13.22 -12.27
CA THR A 399 -8.72 13.35 -13.18
C THR A 399 -7.58 14.09 -12.52
N SER A 400 -6.37 13.60 -12.70
CA SER A 400 -5.16 14.38 -12.40
C SER A 400 -4.23 14.39 -13.61
N LEU A 401 -3.61 15.53 -13.83
CA LEU A 401 -2.68 15.77 -14.93
C LEU A 401 -1.45 16.54 -14.45
N VAL A 402 -0.27 16.05 -14.82
CA VAL A 402 0.98 16.82 -14.76
C VAL A 402 1.56 16.90 -16.17
N SER A 403 1.71 18.12 -16.70
CA SER A 403 2.19 18.31 -18.06
C SER A 403 2.87 19.68 -18.24
N PRO A 404 3.61 19.90 -19.34
CA PRO A 404 4.24 21.20 -19.63
C PRO A 404 3.23 22.34 -19.79
N THR A 405 2.02 22.06 -20.26
CA THR A 405 0.97 23.09 -20.43
C THR A 405 0.08 23.24 -19.21
N GLY A 406 -0.17 22.16 -18.47
CA GLY A 406 -1.19 22.09 -17.43
C GLY A 406 -2.63 22.11 -17.99
N GLU A 407 -2.81 21.94 -19.30
CA GLU A 407 -4.12 21.94 -19.96
C GLU A 407 -4.65 20.50 -20.05
N LEU A 408 -5.88 20.33 -19.56
CA LEU A 408 -6.58 19.05 -19.64
C LEU A 408 -6.86 18.65 -21.12
N PRO A 409 -6.96 17.35 -21.44
CA PRO A 409 -7.41 16.89 -22.74
C PRO A 409 -8.75 17.54 -23.16
N LYS A 410 -8.95 17.75 -24.47
CA LYS A 410 -10.17 18.43 -24.98
C LYS A 410 -11.46 17.76 -24.53
N GLY A 411 -11.48 16.45 -24.43
CA GLY A 411 -12.65 15.70 -23.95
C GLY A 411 -12.95 15.89 -22.44
N LEU A 412 -12.06 16.56 -21.70
CA LEU A 412 -12.21 16.86 -20.27
C LEU A 412 -12.34 18.36 -19.97
N GLN A 413 -12.24 19.24 -20.94
CA GLN A 413 -12.37 20.70 -20.79
C GLN A 413 -13.80 21.19 -20.52
#